data_2ab06f4a380bb82c6394d4a13f3084fb
#
_entry.id   2ab06f4a380bb82c6394d4a13f3084fb
#
_cell.length_a   1.000
_cell.length_b   1.000
_cell.length_c   1.000
_cell.angle_alpha   90.00
_cell.angle_beta   90.00
_cell.angle_gamma   90.00
#
_symmetry.space_group_name_H-M   'P 1'
#
loop_
_entity.id
_entity.type
_entity.pdbx_description
1 polymer ?
#
loop_
_entity_poly.entity_id
_entity_poly.type
_entity_poly.pdbx_seq_one_letter_code
_entity_poly.pdbx_strand_id
1 'polypeptide(L)'
;MLNRTIRLIICLICTAVTLGRAPVAAQALPPAPGLTDPTSHPDGINSGRLVGVVVGTTVLYALSTYLLGKTWYTRRVPFHTFNDNNEWLQMDKVGHATTAYAISRGEYELFRWSGVPDRTAALTGGAIALLFQSTIEVFDGHSEGWGFSKGDMMANAAGVALFAGQQVGFGEQKVSLRYGFRSSIYPQYRPELLGRSRFAQLLKDYNGQQYWLSVNVASVLPVGPSFPRWLNLDLGYSGSGMTGGHANPPLYGADGQPLVFRRVRQFYLAPDLDLARLVPVASTGHMLLGATQFLKLPTPSLEYNPRDGWRWHPLRAATD
;
A
#
# COMPACT_ATOMS: atom_id res chain seq x y z
N MET A 1 -1.66 -4.86 -32.17
CA MET A 1 -3.12 -4.61 -31.97
C MET A 1 -3.39 -4.56 -30.48
N LEU A 2 -3.78 -3.42 -29.95
CA LEU A 2 -4.07 -3.26 -28.52
C LEU A 2 -5.34 -4.05 -28.19
N ASN A 3 -5.26 -4.95 -27.20
CA ASN A 3 -6.37 -5.82 -26.80
C ASN A 3 -7.60 -4.99 -26.37
N ARG A 4 -8.81 -5.44 -26.69
CA ARG A 4 -10.08 -4.76 -26.35
C ARG A 4 -10.16 -4.35 -24.85
N THR A 5 -9.61 -5.17 -23.98
CA THR A 5 -9.54 -4.92 -22.54
C THR A 5 -8.72 -3.68 -22.18
N ILE A 6 -7.58 -3.47 -22.84
CA ILE A 6 -6.72 -2.29 -22.63
C ILE A 6 -7.42 -1.02 -23.10
N ARG A 7 -8.16 -1.08 -24.22
CA ARG A 7 -8.94 0.07 -24.72
C ARG A 7 -10.07 0.45 -23.75
N LEU A 8 -10.74 -0.53 -23.15
CA LEU A 8 -11.80 -0.29 -22.14
C LEU A 8 -11.23 0.36 -20.86
N ILE A 9 -10.07 -0.09 -20.41
CA ILE A 9 -9.40 0.45 -19.22
C ILE A 9 -8.94 1.90 -19.48
N ILE A 10 -8.38 2.19 -20.65
CA ILE A 10 -8.00 3.55 -21.04
C ILE A 10 -9.25 4.45 -21.11
N CYS A 11 -10.35 3.97 -21.68
CA CYS A 11 -11.62 4.70 -21.70
C CYS A 11 -12.15 4.98 -20.30
N LEU A 12 -12.12 3.99 -19.38
CA LEU A 12 -12.59 4.15 -18.00
C LEU A 12 -11.77 5.19 -17.23
N ILE A 13 -10.44 5.18 -17.38
CA ILE A 13 -9.56 6.18 -16.73
C ILE A 13 -9.83 7.57 -17.34
N CYS A 14 -9.94 7.67 -18.66
CA CYS A 14 -10.27 8.94 -19.33
C CYS A 14 -11.66 9.44 -18.96
N THR A 15 -12.64 8.55 -18.78
CA THR A 15 -14.02 8.92 -18.40
C THR A 15 -14.06 9.39 -16.93
N ALA A 16 -13.29 8.80 -16.03
CA ALA A 16 -13.18 9.26 -14.64
C ALA A 16 -12.59 10.67 -14.55
N VAL A 17 -11.62 11.01 -15.41
CA VAL A 17 -11.04 12.36 -15.51
C VAL A 17 -12.00 13.37 -16.12
N THR A 18 -12.90 12.96 -17.04
CA THR A 18 -13.87 13.84 -17.70
C THR A 18 -15.16 14.02 -16.91
N LEU A 19 -15.59 13.06 -16.10
CA LEU A 19 -16.77 13.15 -15.23
C LEU A 19 -16.62 14.18 -14.10
N GLY A 20 -15.41 14.66 -13.81
CA GLY A 20 -15.17 15.79 -12.90
C GLY A 20 -15.68 17.15 -13.40
N ARG A 21 -16.29 17.23 -14.59
CA ARG A 21 -16.82 18.47 -15.18
C ARG A 21 -18.35 18.62 -15.13
N ALA A 22 -19.09 17.66 -14.63
CA ALA A 22 -20.53 17.84 -14.44
C ALA A 22 -20.78 18.76 -13.23
N PRO A 23 -21.53 19.88 -13.38
CA PRO A 23 -21.95 20.66 -12.25
C PRO A 23 -23.04 19.87 -11.52
N VAL A 24 -22.65 19.13 -10.49
CA VAL A 24 -23.63 18.68 -9.50
C VAL A 24 -24.01 19.90 -8.70
N ALA A 25 -25.21 20.40 -8.93
CA ALA A 25 -25.88 21.35 -8.06
C ALA A 25 -26.27 20.63 -6.75
N ALA A 26 -25.25 20.28 -5.97
CA ALA A 26 -25.43 19.95 -4.56
C ALA A 26 -25.47 21.30 -3.83
N GLN A 27 -26.54 21.55 -3.13
CA GLN A 27 -26.65 22.67 -2.21
C GLN A 27 -25.46 22.57 -1.24
N ALA A 28 -24.48 23.44 -1.45
CA ALA A 28 -23.30 23.52 -0.63
C ALA A 28 -23.71 23.93 0.78
N LEU A 29 -23.45 23.08 1.76
CA LEU A 29 -23.32 23.55 3.14
C LEU A 29 -22.31 24.70 3.13
N PRO A 30 -22.60 25.82 3.86
CA PRO A 30 -21.66 26.92 3.89
C PRO A 30 -20.29 26.42 4.37
N PRO A 31 -19.19 26.84 3.72
CA PRO A 31 -17.85 26.44 4.12
C PRO A 31 -17.62 26.89 5.56
N ALA A 32 -17.07 25.98 6.37
CA ALA A 32 -16.62 26.32 7.70
C ALA A 32 -15.61 27.48 7.59
N PRO A 33 -15.77 28.57 8.39
CA PRO A 33 -14.90 29.73 8.26
C PRO A 33 -13.44 29.34 8.58
N GLY A 34 -12.55 29.50 7.60
CA GLY A 34 -11.09 29.41 7.80
C GLY A 34 -10.34 28.36 7.00
N LEU A 35 -10.98 27.56 6.15
CA LEU A 35 -10.27 26.63 5.25
C LEU A 35 -10.12 27.24 3.85
N THR A 36 -9.34 28.30 3.74
CA THR A 36 -8.65 28.58 2.48
C THR A 36 -7.63 27.46 2.31
N ASP A 37 -7.76 26.64 1.27
CA ASP A 37 -6.78 25.57 0.92
C ASP A 37 -5.39 26.23 0.78
N PRO A 38 -4.48 26.10 1.77
CA PRO A 38 -3.15 26.70 1.71
C PRO A 38 -2.28 26.04 0.64
N THR A 39 -2.82 25.03 -0.04
CA THR A 39 -2.14 24.21 -1.05
C THR A 39 -2.71 24.44 -2.46
N SER A 40 -3.65 25.39 -2.67
CA SER A 40 -4.05 25.77 -4.01
C SER A 40 -2.82 26.35 -4.72
N HIS A 41 -2.35 25.67 -5.78
CA HIS A 41 -1.34 26.25 -6.65
C HIS A 41 -1.90 27.56 -7.21
N PRO A 42 -1.27 28.72 -6.96
CA PRO A 42 -1.77 30.01 -7.43
C PRO A 42 -1.94 30.04 -8.95
N ASP A 43 -1.24 29.19 -9.68
CA ASP A 43 -1.21 29.12 -11.14
C ASP A 43 -2.25 28.14 -11.76
N GLY A 44 -3.09 27.46 -10.94
CA GLY A 44 -4.08 26.49 -11.41
C GLY A 44 -3.47 25.17 -11.91
N ILE A 45 -4.21 24.44 -12.75
CA ILE A 45 -3.78 23.13 -13.28
C ILE A 45 -2.72 23.33 -14.37
N ASN A 46 -1.56 22.72 -14.18
CA ASN A 46 -0.53 22.62 -15.21
C ASN A 46 -0.84 21.44 -16.15
N SER A 47 -1.30 21.76 -17.36
CA SER A 47 -1.73 20.77 -18.35
C SER A 47 -0.61 19.81 -18.76
N GLY A 48 0.64 20.27 -18.86
CA GLY A 48 1.78 19.42 -19.21
C GLY A 48 2.08 18.38 -18.14
N ARG A 49 2.10 18.80 -16.87
CA ARG A 49 2.26 17.89 -15.73
C ARG A 49 1.10 16.91 -15.64
N LEU A 50 -0.13 17.38 -15.79
CA LEU A 50 -1.32 16.53 -15.74
C LEU A 50 -1.30 15.46 -16.84
N VAL A 51 -0.96 15.80 -18.08
CA VAL A 51 -0.80 14.84 -19.17
C VAL A 51 0.30 13.83 -18.82
N GLY A 52 1.44 14.31 -18.30
CA GLY A 52 2.53 13.42 -17.86
C GLY A 52 2.10 12.42 -16.78
N VAL A 53 1.35 12.88 -15.77
CA VAL A 53 0.81 12.02 -14.71
C VAL A 53 -0.15 10.98 -15.28
N VAL A 54 -1.14 11.40 -16.08
CA VAL A 54 -2.13 10.47 -16.66
C VAL A 54 -1.47 9.43 -17.57
N VAL A 55 -0.55 9.84 -18.42
CA VAL A 55 0.20 8.91 -19.31
C VAL A 55 1.07 7.97 -18.47
N GLY A 56 1.83 8.52 -17.51
CA GLY A 56 2.70 7.73 -16.63
C GLY A 56 1.92 6.67 -15.83
N THR A 57 0.84 7.06 -15.16
CA THR A 57 -0.06 6.14 -14.43
C THR A 57 -0.64 5.08 -15.37
N THR A 58 -1.10 5.46 -16.55
CA THR A 58 -1.66 4.50 -17.53
C THR A 58 -0.62 3.50 -18.00
N VAL A 59 0.59 3.95 -18.32
CA VAL A 59 1.70 3.09 -18.75
C VAL A 59 2.12 2.16 -17.60
N LEU A 60 2.25 2.68 -16.40
CA LEU A 60 2.63 1.90 -15.23
C LEU A 60 1.59 0.82 -14.90
N TYR A 61 0.31 1.18 -14.94
CA TYR A 61 -0.80 0.25 -14.78
C TYR A 61 -0.77 -0.86 -15.83
N ALA A 62 -0.66 -0.50 -17.11
CA ALA A 62 -0.63 -1.46 -18.22
C ALA A 62 0.59 -2.38 -18.15
N LEU A 63 1.76 -1.84 -17.82
CA LEU A 63 2.99 -2.62 -17.68
C LEU A 63 2.92 -3.57 -16.48
N SER A 64 2.45 -3.09 -15.34
CA SER A 64 2.30 -3.91 -14.12
C SER A 64 1.35 -5.07 -14.35
N THR A 65 0.17 -4.82 -14.91
CA THR A 65 -0.81 -5.88 -15.21
C THR A 65 -0.31 -6.87 -16.26
N TYR A 66 0.44 -6.40 -17.27
CA TYR A 66 1.07 -7.26 -18.25
C TYR A 66 2.14 -8.17 -17.64
N LEU A 67 3.04 -7.61 -16.82
CA LEU A 67 4.11 -8.36 -16.17
C LEU A 67 3.55 -9.37 -15.17
N LEU A 68 2.57 -8.97 -14.35
CA LEU A 68 1.87 -9.88 -13.44
C LEU A 68 1.21 -11.03 -14.21
N GLY A 69 0.50 -10.71 -15.31
CA GLY A 69 -0.14 -11.71 -16.16
C GLY A 69 0.85 -12.74 -16.76
N LYS A 70 2.09 -12.32 -17.05
CA LYS A 70 3.13 -13.20 -17.57
C LYS A 70 3.87 -14.01 -16.51
N THR A 71 4.05 -13.44 -15.32
CA THR A 71 4.93 -14.06 -14.32
C THR A 71 4.18 -14.88 -13.29
N TRP A 72 2.94 -14.51 -12.96
CA TRP A 72 2.19 -15.14 -11.88
C TRP A 72 0.91 -15.84 -12.34
N TYR A 73 0.23 -15.31 -13.35
CA TYR A 73 -1.05 -15.83 -13.83
C TYR A 73 -0.88 -16.68 -15.09
N THR A 74 0.04 -17.64 -15.04
CA THR A 74 0.42 -18.48 -16.20
C THR A 74 -0.58 -19.60 -16.48
N ARG A 75 -1.25 -20.11 -15.45
CA ARG A 75 -2.31 -21.14 -15.55
C ARG A 75 -3.65 -20.54 -15.24
N ARG A 76 -4.53 -20.49 -16.24
CA ARG A 76 -5.85 -19.91 -16.13
C ARG A 76 -6.91 -21.00 -16.00
N VAL A 77 -7.88 -20.75 -15.10
CA VAL A 77 -9.06 -21.57 -14.85
C VAL A 77 -10.32 -20.71 -14.96
N PRO A 78 -11.52 -21.31 -15.05
CA PRO A 78 -12.77 -20.58 -14.92
C PRO A 78 -12.79 -19.75 -13.63
N PHE A 79 -13.45 -18.58 -13.69
CA PHE A 79 -13.54 -17.69 -12.53
C PHE A 79 -14.12 -18.42 -11.31
N HIS A 80 -13.43 -18.26 -10.18
CA HIS A 80 -13.88 -18.82 -8.90
C HIS A 80 -13.53 -17.89 -7.74
N THR A 81 -14.25 -18.03 -6.64
CA THR A 81 -14.00 -17.31 -5.40
C THR A 81 -13.27 -18.21 -4.41
N PHE A 82 -12.43 -17.62 -3.60
CA PHE A 82 -11.68 -18.31 -2.55
C PHE A 82 -11.77 -17.55 -1.23
N ASN A 83 -11.86 -18.25 -0.12
CA ASN A 83 -11.86 -17.64 1.20
C ASN A 83 -10.51 -17.90 1.89
N ASP A 84 -9.62 -16.96 1.74
CA ASP A 84 -8.26 -16.95 2.29
C ASP A 84 -8.11 -16.14 3.59
N ASN A 85 -9.23 -15.75 4.22
CA ASN A 85 -9.20 -14.90 5.42
C ASN A 85 -8.38 -15.47 6.58
N ASN A 86 -8.17 -16.78 6.63
CA ASN A 86 -7.40 -17.45 7.66
C ASN A 86 -5.97 -17.82 7.21
N GLU A 87 -5.57 -17.40 6.01
CA GLU A 87 -4.25 -17.68 5.48
C GLU A 87 -3.19 -16.68 5.96
N TRP A 88 -1.93 -17.12 5.91
CA TRP A 88 -0.71 -16.33 6.11
C TRP A 88 -0.74 -15.43 7.35
N LEU A 89 -1.47 -15.81 8.41
CA LEU A 89 -1.69 -14.99 9.61
C LEU A 89 -2.27 -13.60 9.26
N GLN A 90 -3.09 -13.48 8.22
CA GLN A 90 -3.69 -12.26 7.66
C GLN A 90 -2.68 -11.22 7.11
N MET A 91 -1.41 -11.62 6.90
CA MET A 91 -0.40 -10.75 6.28
C MET A 91 -0.85 -10.25 4.91
N ASP A 92 -1.51 -11.11 4.15
CA ASP A 92 -2.07 -10.81 2.86
C ASP A 92 -3.10 -9.66 2.92
N LYS A 93 -4.08 -9.74 3.81
CA LYS A 93 -5.11 -8.71 4.00
C LYS A 93 -4.52 -7.35 4.38
N VAL A 94 -3.53 -7.36 5.31
CA VAL A 94 -2.83 -6.13 5.69
C VAL A 94 -2.01 -5.60 4.51
N GLY A 95 -1.45 -6.50 3.68
CA GLY A 95 -0.76 -6.17 2.45
C GLY A 95 -1.65 -5.46 1.44
N HIS A 96 -2.85 -6.00 1.18
CA HIS A 96 -3.85 -5.40 0.31
C HIS A 96 -4.24 -4.00 0.77
N ALA A 97 -4.57 -3.82 2.05
CA ALA A 97 -4.91 -2.51 2.62
C ALA A 97 -3.75 -1.51 2.50
N THR A 98 -2.52 -1.95 2.81
CA THR A 98 -1.32 -1.11 2.73
C THR A 98 -1.01 -0.70 1.30
N THR A 99 -1.12 -1.63 0.34
CA THR A 99 -0.87 -1.35 -1.08
C THR A 99 -1.92 -0.40 -1.65
N ALA A 100 -3.20 -0.61 -1.34
CA ALA A 100 -4.27 0.28 -1.76
C ALA A 100 -4.09 1.70 -1.19
N TYR A 101 -3.72 1.82 0.09
CA TYR A 101 -3.37 3.09 0.72
C TYR A 101 -2.17 3.76 0.01
N ALA A 102 -1.09 3.00 -0.25
CA ALA A 102 0.14 3.51 -0.86
C ALA A 102 -0.08 4.01 -2.28
N ILE A 103 -0.83 3.27 -3.11
CA ILE A 103 -1.19 3.70 -4.47
C ILE A 103 -2.06 4.95 -4.40
N SER A 104 -3.08 4.98 -3.53
CA SER A 104 -3.96 6.16 -3.36
C SER A 104 -3.15 7.41 -3.04
N ARG A 105 -2.18 7.30 -2.12
CA ARG A 105 -1.32 8.40 -1.73
C ARG A 105 -0.36 8.80 -2.84
N GLY A 106 0.30 7.86 -3.48
CA GLY A 106 1.22 8.14 -4.58
C GLY A 106 0.54 8.89 -5.73
N GLU A 107 -0.63 8.42 -6.16
CA GLU A 107 -1.43 9.08 -7.19
C GLU A 107 -1.91 10.47 -6.73
N TYR A 108 -2.37 10.60 -5.49
CA TYR A 108 -2.74 11.90 -4.92
C TYR A 108 -1.59 12.90 -5.03
N GLU A 109 -0.37 12.55 -4.61
CA GLU A 109 0.79 13.45 -4.65
C GLU A 109 1.12 13.87 -6.11
N LEU A 110 1.00 12.95 -7.06
CA LEU A 110 1.22 13.23 -8.49
C LEU A 110 0.16 14.19 -9.05
N PHE A 111 -1.13 13.94 -8.77
CA PHE A 111 -2.21 14.83 -9.19
C PHE A 111 -2.13 16.19 -8.52
N ARG A 112 -1.79 16.26 -7.23
CA ARG A 112 -1.56 17.53 -6.52
C ARG A 112 -0.40 18.31 -7.15
N TRP A 113 0.71 17.65 -7.46
CA TRP A 113 1.84 18.27 -8.15
C TRP A 113 1.47 18.84 -9.51
N SER A 114 0.47 18.29 -10.18
CA SER A 114 -0.06 18.82 -11.45
C SER A 114 -1.04 19.99 -11.26
N GLY A 115 -1.37 20.37 -10.02
CA GLY A 115 -2.29 21.46 -9.70
C GLY A 115 -3.77 21.04 -9.59
N VAL A 116 -4.07 19.73 -9.57
CA VAL A 116 -5.43 19.24 -9.34
C VAL A 116 -5.84 19.57 -7.90
N PRO A 117 -7.08 20.06 -7.66
CA PRO A 117 -7.58 20.38 -6.32
C PRO A 117 -7.50 19.17 -5.36
N ASP A 118 -7.24 19.44 -4.09
CA ASP A 118 -6.95 18.45 -3.03
C ASP A 118 -7.95 17.30 -3.00
N ARG A 119 -9.23 17.63 -2.84
CA ARG A 119 -10.32 16.64 -2.78
C ARG A 119 -10.41 15.78 -4.05
N THR A 120 -10.25 16.41 -5.22
CA THR A 120 -10.30 15.71 -6.51
C THR A 120 -9.11 14.77 -6.64
N ALA A 121 -7.91 15.22 -6.29
CA ALA A 121 -6.71 14.40 -6.31
C ALA A 121 -6.83 13.18 -5.37
N ALA A 122 -7.37 13.38 -4.15
CA ALA A 122 -7.55 12.30 -3.19
C ALA A 122 -8.55 11.23 -3.68
N LEU A 123 -9.69 11.67 -4.22
CA LEU A 123 -10.69 10.73 -4.74
C LEU A 123 -10.21 10.02 -6.01
N THR A 124 -9.49 10.72 -6.90
CA THR A 124 -8.91 10.13 -8.11
C THR A 124 -7.85 9.10 -7.76
N GLY A 125 -6.94 9.42 -6.85
CA GLY A 125 -5.93 8.47 -6.37
C GLY A 125 -6.54 7.22 -5.74
N GLY A 126 -7.58 7.39 -4.91
CA GLY A 126 -8.32 6.28 -4.33
C GLY A 126 -9.03 5.41 -5.38
N ALA A 127 -9.65 6.03 -6.40
CA ALA A 127 -10.31 5.30 -7.48
C ALA A 127 -9.32 4.49 -8.33
N ILE A 128 -8.14 5.05 -8.64
CA ILE A 128 -7.07 4.37 -9.37
C ILE A 128 -6.56 3.17 -8.56
N ALA A 129 -6.32 3.35 -7.26
CA ALA A 129 -5.87 2.29 -6.38
C ALA A 129 -6.89 1.14 -6.31
N LEU A 130 -8.17 1.47 -6.13
CA LEU A 130 -9.23 0.46 -6.08
C LEU A 130 -9.36 -0.29 -7.41
N LEU A 131 -9.27 0.41 -8.55
CA LEU A 131 -9.29 -0.19 -9.87
C LEU A 131 -8.13 -1.16 -10.07
N PHE A 132 -6.90 -0.75 -9.71
CA PHE A 132 -5.72 -1.60 -9.84
C PHE A 132 -5.84 -2.86 -8.98
N GLN A 133 -6.16 -2.72 -7.71
CA GLN A 133 -6.30 -3.83 -6.79
C GLN A 133 -7.46 -4.77 -7.18
N SER A 134 -8.58 -4.22 -7.67
CA SER A 134 -9.68 -5.04 -8.20
C SER A 134 -9.27 -5.84 -9.43
N THR A 135 -8.37 -5.30 -10.25
CA THR A 135 -7.83 -6.04 -11.42
C THR A 135 -6.98 -7.23 -10.97
N ILE A 136 -6.20 -7.07 -9.89
CA ILE A 136 -5.44 -8.18 -9.29
C ILE A 136 -6.40 -9.28 -8.82
N GLU A 137 -7.46 -8.92 -8.08
CA GLU A 137 -8.46 -9.87 -7.60
C GLU A 137 -9.18 -10.63 -8.74
N VAL A 138 -9.43 -9.95 -9.87
CA VAL A 138 -10.00 -10.61 -11.06
C VAL A 138 -8.99 -11.60 -11.67
N PHE A 139 -7.70 -11.28 -11.65
CA PHE A 139 -6.67 -12.22 -12.10
C PHE A 139 -6.57 -13.41 -11.16
N ASP A 140 -6.61 -13.19 -9.85
CA ASP A 140 -6.64 -14.25 -8.85
C ASP A 140 -7.87 -15.15 -9.03
N GLY A 141 -9.03 -14.57 -9.30
CA GLY A 141 -10.26 -15.31 -9.62
C GLY A 141 -10.14 -16.22 -10.85
N HIS A 142 -9.22 -15.97 -11.75
CA HIS A 142 -8.92 -16.79 -12.93
C HIS A 142 -7.63 -17.63 -12.79
N SER A 143 -7.02 -17.68 -11.62
CA SER A 143 -5.76 -18.39 -11.38
C SER A 143 -5.97 -19.75 -10.73
N GLU A 144 -5.21 -20.76 -11.16
CA GLU A 144 -5.21 -22.08 -10.51
C GLU A 144 -4.72 -22.05 -9.06
N GLY A 145 -3.83 -21.10 -8.74
CA GLY A 145 -3.16 -21.04 -7.43
C GLY A 145 -3.86 -20.17 -6.39
N TRP A 146 -4.82 -19.35 -6.83
CA TRP A 146 -5.55 -18.38 -5.98
C TRP A 146 -7.04 -18.39 -6.38
N GLY A 147 -7.79 -17.43 -5.91
CA GLY A 147 -9.16 -17.18 -6.29
C GLY A 147 -9.57 -15.77 -5.91
N PHE A 148 -10.65 -15.26 -6.44
CA PHE A 148 -11.18 -13.94 -6.06
C PHE A 148 -11.55 -13.94 -4.57
N SER A 149 -10.92 -13.07 -3.80
CA SER A 149 -11.14 -12.93 -2.36
C SER A 149 -12.00 -11.71 -2.03
N LYS A 150 -13.15 -11.93 -1.41
CA LYS A 150 -13.97 -10.85 -0.85
C LYS A 150 -13.24 -10.15 0.30
N GLY A 151 -12.40 -10.86 1.04
CA GLY A 151 -11.60 -10.33 2.12
C GLY A 151 -10.57 -9.31 1.61
N ASP A 152 -9.92 -9.60 0.47
CA ASP A 152 -8.95 -8.70 -0.16
C ASP A 152 -9.63 -7.47 -0.75
N MET A 153 -10.80 -7.64 -1.36
CA MET A 153 -11.60 -6.50 -1.81
C MET A 153 -11.99 -5.58 -0.65
N MET A 154 -12.36 -6.13 0.50
CA MET A 154 -12.66 -5.32 1.71
C MET A 154 -11.39 -4.65 2.26
N ALA A 155 -10.25 -5.33 2.27
CA ALA A 155 -8.97 -4.76 2.68
C ALA A 155 -8.53 -3.63 1.75
N ASN A 156 -8.67 -3.81 0.42
CA ASN A 156 -8.42 -2.78 -0.57
C ASN A 156 -9.30 -1.54 -0.34
N ALA A 157 -10.60 -1.74 -0.14
CA ALA A 157 -11.53 -0.66 0.14
C ALA A 157 -11.19 0.06 1.47
N ALA A 158 -10.78 -0.68 2.50
CA ALA A 158 -10.36 -0.11 3.78
C ALA A 158 -9.09 0.76 3.65
N GLY A 159 -8.11 0.32 2.86
CA GLY A 159 -6.89 1.10 2.59
C GLY A 159 -7.20 2.41 1.87
N VAL A 160 -8.04 2.37 0.82
CA VAL A 160 -8.50 3.55 0.09
C VAL A 160 -9.30 4.48 1.01
N ALA A 161 -10.24 3.93 1.79
CA ALA A 161 -11.08 4.72 2.70
C ALA A 161 -10.23 5.39 3.80
N LEU A 162 -9.22 4.72 4.32
CA LEU A 162 -8.30 5.30 5.30
C LEU A 162 -7.54 6.50 4.69
N PHE A 163 -7.05 6.39 3.46
CA PHE A 163 -6.38 7.49 2.79
C PHE A 163 -7.34 8.62 2.45
N ALA A 164 -8.36 8.35 1.61
CA ALA A 164 -9.24 9.37 1.07
C ALA A 164 -10.11 10.02 2.16
N GLY A 165 -10.55 9.23 3.15
CA GLY A 165 -11.33 9.73 4.28
C GLY A 165 -10.56 10.75 5.12
N GLN A 166 -9.28 10.51 5.40
CA GLN A 166 -8.44 11.48 6.11
C GLN A 166 -8.16 12.72 5.26
N GLN A 167 -7.80 12.53 4.00
CA GLN A 167 -7.49 13.67 3.13
C GLN A 167 -8.70 14.57 2.91
N VAL A 168 -9.86 14.00 2.65
CA VAL A 168 -11.10 14.78 2.45
C VAL A 168 -11.63 15.39 3.75
N GLY A 169 -11.49 14.66 4.88
CA GLY A 169 -12.04 15.09 6.18
C GLY A 169 -11.15 16.06 6.95
N PHE A 170 -9.83 15.89 6.86
CA PHE A 170 -8.86 16.64 7.67
C PHE A 170 -7.87 17.46 6.84
N GLY A 171 -7.75 17.22 5.52
CA GLY A 171 -6.73 17.82 4.67
C GLY A 171 -5.31 17.29 4.95
N GLU A 172 -5.16 16.28 5.79
CA GLU A 172 -3.86 15.66 6.14
C GLU A 172 -4.00 14.20 6.49
N GLN A 173 -2.90 13.45 6.39
CA GLN A 173 -2.81 12.09 6.88
C GLN A 173 -2.27 12.08 8.32
N LYS A 174 -3.15 11.82 9.28
CA LYS A 174 -2.81 11.66 10.70
C LYS A 174 -2.24 10.29 10.99
N VAL A 175 -2.75 9.31 10.25
CA VAL A 175 -2.37 7.90 10.31
C VAL A 175 -2.02 7.43 8.91
N SER A 176 -0.90 6.73 8.76
CA SER A 176 -0.42 6.19 7.48
C SER A 176 -0.14 4.71 7.58
N LEU A 177 -0.34 3.97 6.49
CA LEU A 177 0.12 2.59 6.38
C LEU A 177 1.48 2.58 5.68
N ARG A 178 2.42 1.81 6.26
CA ARG A 178 3.78 1.69 5.73
C ARG A 178 4.18 0.24 5.59
N TYR A 179 5.09 0.00 4.66
CA TYR A 179 5.63 -1.31 4.34
C TYR A 179 7.13 -1.35 4.62
N GLY A 180 7.57 -2.39 5.32
CA GLY A 180 8.96 -2.75 5.50
C GLY A 180 9.21 -4.18 5.05
N PHE A 181 10.44 -4.48 4.69
CA PHE A 181 10.85 -5.84 4.32
C PHE A 181 12.20 -6.20 4.93
N ARG A 182 12.27 -7.42 5.42
CA ARG A 182 13.51 -8.06 5.87
C ARG A 182 13.59 -9.45 5.27
N SER A 183 14.72 -9.83 4.71
CA SER A 183 14.90 -11.19 4.19
C SER A 183 14.66 -12.22 5.28
N SER A 184 13.92 -13.29 4.95
CA SER A 184 13.70 -14.43 5.84
C SER A 184 14.44 -15.66 5.35
N ILE A 185 14.51 -16.69 6.19
CA ILE A 185 15.13 -17.98 5.83
C ILE A 185 14.14 -18.90 5.08
N TYR A 186 12.85 -18.62 5.09
CA TYR A 186 11.82 -19.56 4.62
C TYR A 186 11.79 -19.78 3.11
N PRO A 187 12.16 -18.82 2.25
CA PRO A 187 12.22 -19.02 0.80
C PRO A 187 13.19 -20.15 0.37
N GLN A 188 14.23 -20.47 1.16
CA GLN A 188 15.11 -21.59 0.84
C GLN A 188 14.39 -22.95 0.91
N TYR A 189 13.32 -23.07 1.71
CA TYR A 189 12.54 -24.29 1.88
C TYR A 189 11.35 -24.37 0.92
N ARG A 190 10.80 -23.23 0.52
CA ARG A 190 9.63 -23.13 -0.37
C ARG A 190 9.81 -22.00 -1.41
N PRO A 191 10.85 -22.08 -2.27
CA PRO A 191 11.16 -21.01 -3.22
C PRO A 191 10.08 -20.78 -4.28
N GLU A 192 9.32 -21.82 -4.63
CA GLU A 192 8.20 -21.73 -5.56
C GLU A 192 7.03 -20.90 -5.00
N LEU A 193 6.83 -20.94 -3.69
CA LEU A 193 5.74 -20.28 -3.00
C LEU A 193 6.16 -18.90 -2.47
N LEU A 194 7.34 -18.81 -1.83
CA LEU A 194 7.82 -17.62 -1.13
C LEU A 194 8.79 -16.76 -1.96
N GLY A 195 9.07 -17.17 -3.20
CA GLY A 195 9.88 -16.41 -4.14
C GLY A 195 11.33 -16.90 -4.29
N ARG A 196 11.74 -17.14 -5.54
CA ARG A 196 13.08 -17.60 -5.91
C ARG A 196 14.12 -16.48 -5.98
N SER A 197 13.69 -15.26 -6.23
CA SER A 197 14.55 -14.07 -6.30
C SER A 197 14.21 -13.08 -5.19
N ARG A 198 15.13 -12.19 -4.84
CA ARG A 198 14.88 -11.13 -3.84
C ARG A 198 13.67 -10.27 -4.20
N PHE A 199 13.49 -9.96 -5.48
CA PHE A 199 12.31 -9.22 -5.94
C PHE A 199 11.02 -10.01 -5.73
N ALA A 200 11.01 -11.32 -6.05
CA ALA A 200 9.86 -12.16 -5.80
C ALA A 200 9.56 -12.32 -4.30
N GLN A 201 10.60 -12.37 -3.45
CA GLN A 201 10.45 -12.44 -1.99
C GLN A 201 9.81 -11.18 -1.40
N LEU A 202 10.15 -9.99 -1.91
CA LEU A 202 9.47 -8.73 -1.53
C LEU A 202 7.94 -8.83 -1.64
N LEU A 203 7.46 -9.59 -2.62
CA LEU A 203 6.04 -9.68 -2.94
C LEU A 203 5.36 -10.94 -2.37
N LYS A 204 6.13 -12.03 -2.13
CA LYS A 204 5.58 -13.35 -1.77
C LYS A 204 5.99 -13.86 -0.40
N ASP A 205 7.12 -13.39 0.15
CA ASP A 205 7.58 -13.87 1.44
C ASP A 205 6.94 -13.08 2.59
N TYR A 206 5.74 -13.49 2.96
CA TYR A 206 5.03 -12.92 4.09
C TYR A 206 5.79 -12.99 5.42
N ASN A 207 6.82 -13.84 5.54
CA ASN A 207 7.67 -13.88 6.74
C ASN A 207 8.67 -12.71 6.80
N GLY A 208 9.00 -12.15 5.64
CA GLY A 208 9.90 -11.00 5.54
C GLY A 208 9.17 -9.66 5.57
N GLN A 209 7.88 -9.65 5.28
CA GLN A 209 7.07 -8.44 5.20
C GLN A 209 6.71 -7.92 6.59
N GLN A 210 6.71 -6.61 6.72
CA GLN A 210 6.30 -5.89 7.93
C GLN A 210 5.37 -4.76 7.52
N TYR A 211 4.22 -4.68 8.17
CA TYR A 211 3.23 -3.64 7.94
C TYR A 211 3.12 -2.76 9.18
N TRP A 212 3.07 -1.45 8.97
CA TRP A 212 3.15 -0.48 10.04
C TRP A 212 2.01 0.52 9.96
N LEU A 213 1.33 0.72 11.07
CA LEU A 213 0.41 1.82 11.29
C LEU A 213 1.21 2.97 11.91
N SER A 214 1.50 4.00 11.11
CA SER A 214 2.32 5.15 11.49
C SER A 214 1.43 6.31 11.89
N VAL A 215 1.47 6.72 13.13
CA VAL A 215 0.65 7.79 13.71
C VAL A 215 1.51 9.05 13.89
N ASN A 216 1.11 10.16 13.25
CA ASN A 216 1.79 11.43 13.46
C ASN A 216 1.39 12.03 14.81
N VAL A 217 2.36 12.11 15.71
CA VAL A 217 2.12 12.51 17.11
C VAL A 217 1.53 13.93 17.18
N ALA A 218 2.05 14.86 16.39
CA ALA A 218 1.59 16.24 16.42
C ALA A 218 0.20 16.47 15.77
N SER A 219 -0.27 15.52 14.96
CA SER A 219 -1.61 15.59 14.33
C SER A 219 -2.71 14.99 15.21
N VAL A 220 -2.36 14.17 16.22
CA VAL A 220 -3.34 13.48 17.07
C VAL A 220 -3.31 13.94 18.54
N LEU A 221 -2.21 14.53 19.01
CA LEU A 221 -2.08 15.01 20.37
C LEU A 221 -1.94 16.55 20.41
N PRO A 222 -2.46 17.20 21.46
CA PRO A 222 -2.32 18.64 21.68
C PRO A 222 -0.89 18.96 22.16
N VAL A 223 0.08 18.99 21.23
CA VAL A 223 1.49 19.27 21.53
C VAL A 223 1.82 20.74 21.31
N GLY A 224 2.82 21.26 22.02
CA GLY A 224 3.29 22.63 21.87
C GLY A 224 3.94 22.92 20.50
N PRO A 225 4.13 24.21 20.14
CA PRO A 225 4.66 24.60 18.81
C PRO A 225 6.10 24.14 18.56
N SER A 226 6.88 23.89 19.60
CA SER A 226 8.25 23.36 19.51
C SER A 226 8.34 21.85 19.28
N PHE A 227 7.21 21.14 19.35
CA PHE A 227 7.21 19.69 19.15
C PHE A 227 7.46 19.35 17.67
N PRO A 228 8.32 18.35 17.38
CA PRO A 228 8.68 18.00 16.01
C PRO A 228 7.48 17.43 15.22
N ARG A 229 7.02 18.19 14.22
CA ARG A 229 5.87 17.83 13.38
C ARG A 229 6.11 16.60 12.50
N TRP A 230 7.37 16.23 12.29
CA TRP A 230 7.81 15.08 11.51
C TRP A 230 7.89 13.77 12.31
N LEU A 231 7.67 13.81 13.62
CA LEU A 231 7.77 12.60 14.47
C LEU A 231 6.49 11.77 14.41
N ASN A 232 6.66 10.50 14.06
CA ASN A 232 5.63 9.49 14.10
C ASN A 232 5.95 8.43 15.14
N LEU A 233 4.90 7.77 15.62
CA LEU A 233 4.95 6.54 16.41
C LEU A 233 4.30 5.44 15.61
N ASP A 234 5.02 4.33 15.39
CA ASP A 234 4.61 3.24 14.53
C ASP A 234 4.26 1.98 15.32
N LEU A 235 3.11 1.40 15.02
CA LEU A 235 2.70 0.07 15.47
C LEU A 235 2.87 -0.91 14.30
N GLY A 236 3.75 -1.89 14.46
CA GLY A 236 4.07 -2.86 13.42
C GLY A 236 3.40 -4.21 13.62
N TYR A 237 3.11 -4.87 12.51
CA TYR A 237 2.61 -6.24 12.45
C TYR A 237 3.40 -7.05 11.41
N SER A 238 3.77 -8.28 11.78
CA SER A 238 4.45 -9.24 10.92
C SER A 238 4.07 -10.67 11.31
N GLY A 239 4.41 -11.62 10.43
CA GLY A 239 4.31 -13.04 10.71
C GLY A 239 5.64 -13.74 10.49
N SER A 240 5.88 -14.84 11.16
CA SER A 240 7.06 -15.66 10.97
C SER A 240 6.73 -17.15 11.09
N GLY A 241 7.58 -18.01 10.54
CA GLY A 241 7.42 -19.45 10.61
C GLY A 241 6.41 -20.03 9.64
N MET A 242 6.03 -19.30 8.59
CA MET A 242 5.02 -19.71 7.62
C MET A 242 5.68 -20.33 6.37
N THR A 243 5.36 -21.57 6.08
CA THR A 243 5.77 -22.27 4.84
C THR A 243 4.56 -22.72 4.01
N GLY A 244 3.36 -22.27 4.38
CA GLY A 244 2.10 -22.50 3.68
C GLY A 244 1.01 -21.54 4.18
N GLY A 245 -0.09 -21.38 3.46
CA GLY A 245 -1.18 -20.45 3.74
C GLY A 245 -1.88 -20.72 5.08
N HIS A 246 -2.64 -21.80 5.16
CA HIS A 246 -3.36 -22.21 6.38
C HIS A 246 -2.45 -22.88 7.41
N ALA A 247 -1.59 -23.79 6.96
CA ALA A 247 -0.71 -24.60 7.79
C ALA A 247 0.62 -24.83 7.08
N ASN A 248 1.63 -25.20 7.86
CA ASN A 248 2.92 -25.59 7.31
C ASN A 248 2.83 -27.05 6.86
N PRO A 249 3.16 -27.38 5.60
CA PRO A 249 3.27 -28.76 5.16
C PRO A 249 4.48 -29.42 5.82
N PRO A 250 4.52 -30.77 5.90
CA PRO A 250 5.71 -31.50 6.30
C PRO A 250 6.90 -31.15 5.41
N LEU A 251 8.00 -30.76 6.01
CA LEU A 251 9.27 -30.48 5.35
C LEU A 251 10.37 -31.29 6.02
N TYR A 252 11.35 -31.70 5.23
CA TYR A 252 12.47 -32.51 5.71
C TYR A 252 13.80 -31.86 5.34
N GLY A 253 14.75 -31.91 6.25
CA GLY A 253 16.11 -31.47 6.00
C GLY A 253 16.87 -32.43 5.05
N ALA A 254 18.06 -32.04 4.66
CA ALA A 254 18.94 -32.89 3.82
C ALA A 254 19.33 -34.20 4.51
N ASP A 255 19.27 -34.25 5.84
CA ASP A 255 19.50 -35.40 6.70
C ASP A 255 18.24 -36.29 6.89
N GLY A 256 17.13 -35.94 6.23
CA GLY A 256 15.85 -36.63 6.35
C GLY A 256 15.09 -36.36 7.65
N GLN A 257 15.59 -35.48 8.52
CA GLN A 257 14.88 -35.10 9.75
C GLN A 257 13.75 -34.10 9.47
N PRO A 258 12.62 -34.17 10.20
CA PRO A 258 11.52 -33.25 10.02
C PRO A 258 11.91 -31.83 10.46
N LEU A 259 11.67 -30.86 9.58
CA LEU A 259 11.81 -29.44 9.87
C LEU A 259 10.50 -28.91 10.44
N VAL A 260 10.51 -28.44 11.68
CA VAL A 260 9.34 -27.93 12.36
C VAL A 260 9.43 -26.40 12.50
N PHE A 261 8.64 -25.70 11.72
CA PHE A 261 8.47 -24.25 11.84
C PHE A 261 7.16 -23.91 12.55
N ARG A 262 7.25 -23.05 13.57
CA ARG A 262 6.07 -22.59 14.30
C ARG A 262 5.66 -21.22 13.80
N ARG A 263 4.40 -21.11 13.40
CA ARG A 263 3.77 -19.85 12.94
C ARG A 263 3.58 -18.93 14.14
N VAL A 264 4.11 -17.70 14.05
CA VAL A 264 4.07 -16.71 15.13
C VAL A 264 3.71 -15.35 14.57
N ARG A 265 2.79 -14.64 15.25
CA ARG A 265 2.52 -13.23 15.01
C ARG A 265 3.54 -12.38 15.78
N GLN A 266 4.01 -11.32 15.15
CA GLN A 266 4.98 -10.40 15.73
C GLN A 266 4.37 -8.99 15.70
N PHE A 267 4.48 -8.29 16.81
CA PHE A 267 4.00 -6.91 16.98
C PHE A 267 5.19 -6.02 17.32
N TYR A 268 5.20 -4.82 16.80
CA TYR A 268 6.33 -3.90 16.98
C TYR A 268 5.86 -2.53 17.43
N LEU A 269 6.73 -1.83 18.15
CA LEU A 269 6.62 -0.43 18.47
C LEU A 269 7.93 0.26 18.05
N ALA A 270 7.85 1.34 17.28
CA ALA A 270 9.02 2.05 16.80
C ALA A 270 8.73 3.54 16.60
N PRO A 271 9.71 4.45 16.80
CA PRO A 271 9.62 5.80 16.25
C PRO A 271 9.77 5.76 14.73
N ASP A 272 9.24 6.78 14.04
CA ASP A 272 9.46 6.96 12.61
C ASP A 272 9.44 8.43 12.20
N LEU A 273 9.85 8.70 10.96
CA LEU A 273 10.01 10.03 10.43
C LEU A 273 9.07 10.27 9.25
N ASP A 274 8.30 11.35 9.32
CA ASP A 274 7.57 11.87 8.17
C ASP A 274 8.45 12.87 7.41
N LEU A 275 9.23 12.34 6.45
CA LEU A 275 10.18 13.15 5.69
C LEU A 275 9.50 14.20 4.81
N ALA A 276 8.27 13.97 4.35
CA ALA A 276 7.54 14.93 3.55
C ALA A 276 7.26 16.22 4.35
N ARG A 277 7.07 16.12 5.66
CA ARG A 277 6.89 17.30 6.54
C ARG A 277 8.15 18.14 6.78
N LEU A 278 9.30 17.69 6.29
CA LEU A 278 10.58 18.44 6.37
C LEU A 278 10.82 19.37 5.17
N VAL A 279 10.00 19.26 4.12
CA VAL A 279 10.17 20.03 2.88
C VAL A 279 8.91 20.84 2.54
N PRO A 280 9.04 21.97 1.81
CA PRO A 280 7.91 22.80 1.43
C PRO A 280 6.87 22.02 0.58
N VAL A 281 5.57 22.15 0.91
CA VAL A 281 4.45 21.40 0.32
C VAL A 281 4.39 21.57 -1.21
N ALA A 282 4.68 22.73 -1.76
CA ALA A 282 4.65 22.99 -3.20
C ALA A 282 5.89 22.49 -3.98
N SER A 283 6.82 21.81 -3.32
CA SER A 283 8.07 21.38 -3.94
C SER A 283 7.95 19.98 -4.58
N THR A 284 8.73 19.74 -5.65
CA THR A 284 8.90 18.40 -6.21
C THR A 284 9.46 17.40 -5.17
N GLY A 285 10.29 17.88 -4.24
CA GLY A 285 10.78 17.09 -3.12
C GLY A 285 9.65 16.57 -2.22
N HIS A 286 8.67 17.40 -1.90
CA HIS A 286 7.50 16.99 -1.13
C HIS A 286 6.69 15.91 -1.87
N MET A 287 6.43 16.10 -3.15
CA MET A 287 5.74 15.12 -3.99
C MET A 287 6.47 13.76 -3.97
N LEU A 288 7.79 13.76 -4.21
CA LEU A 288 8.58 12.52 -4.21
C LEU A 288 8.60 11.84 -2.84
N LEU A 289 8.84 12.60 -1.77
CA LEU A 289 8.84 12.06 -0.41
C LEU A 289 7.45 11.59 0.02
N GLY A 290 6.39 12.32 -0.34
CA GLY A 290 5.01 11.93 -0.09
C GLY A 290 4.63 10.63 -0.82
N ALA A 291 4.95 10.53 -2.10
CA ALA A 291 4.68 9.35 -2.91
C ALA A 291 5.43 8.09 -2.42
N THR A 292 6.62 8.25 -1.85
CA THR A 292 7.43 7.14 -1.33
C THR A 292 7.27 6.89 0.17
N GLN A 293 6.41 7.65 0.85
CA GLN A 293 6.22 7.59 2.31
C GLN A 293 5.62 6.26 2.80
N PHE A 294 5.13 5.42 1.90
CA PHE A 294 4.69 4.06 2.23
C PHE A 294 5.84 3.15 2.66
N LEU A 295 7.10 3.53 2.43
CA LEU A 295 8.25 2.77 2.87
C LEU A 295 8.57 3.08 4.34
N LYS A 296 8.68 2.04 5.14
CA LYS A 296 9.15 2.14 6.53
C LYS A 296 10.64 2.36 6.55
N LEU A 297 11.07 3.45 7.16
CA LEU A 297 12.48 3.68 7.41
C LEU A 297 13.01 2.72 8.49
N PRO A 298 14.25 2.21 8.36
CA PRO A 298 14.89 1.44 9.42
C PRO A 298 15.04 2.31 10.67
N THR A 299 14.36 1.93 11.74
CA THR A 299 14.46 2.60 13.05
C THR A 299 14.56 1.54 14.15
N PRO A 300 15.14 1.83 15.32
CA PRO A 300 15.10 0.92 16.44
C PRO A 300 13.66 0.54 16.78
N SER A 301 13.42 -0.72 17.13
CA SER A 301 12.07 -1.19 17.42
C SER A 301 12.04 -2.18 18.58
N LEU A 302 10.93 -2.15 19.30
CA LEU A 302 10.60 -3.13 20.34
C LEU A 302 9.60 -4.12 19.74
N GLU A 303 10.01 -5.39 19.65
CA GLU A 303 9.17 -6.50 19.21
C GLU A 303 8.56 -7.21 20.41
N TYR A 304 7.31 -7.60 20.26
CA TYR A 304 6.65 -8.60 21.11
C TYR A 304 6.12 -9.74 20.26
N ASN A 305 6.40 -10.97 20.65
CA ASN A 305 5.73 -12.13 20.11
C ASN A 305 5.38 -13.13 21.23
N PRO A 306 4.28 -13.89 21.09
CA PRO A 306 3.79 -14.79 22.16
C PRO A 306 4.74 -15.94 22.53
N ARG A 307 5.71 -16.22 21.67
CA ARG A 307 6.66 -17.33 21.87
C ARG A 307 7.87 -16.90 22.69
N ASP A 308 8.47 -15.76 22.30
CA ASP A 308 9.79 -15.34 22.78
C ASP A 308 9.70 -14.10 23.70
N GLY A 309 8.50 -13.52 23.86
CA GLY A 309 8.28 -12.31 24.64
C GLY A 309 8.81 -11.05 23.96
N TRP A 310 9.36 -10.15 24.75
CA TRP A 310 9.88 -8.88 24.30
C TRP A 310 11.32 -8.99 23.78
N ARG A 311 11.59 -8.36 22.63
CA ARG A 311 12.93 -8.27 22.02
C ARG A 311 13.20 -6.85 21.53
N TRP A 312 14.38 -6.34 21.85
CA TRP A 312 14.85 -5.06 21.33
C TRP A 312 15.64 -5.28 20.03
N HIS A 313 15.27 -4.55 19.00
CA HIS A 313 16.00 -4.48 17.73
C HIS A 313 16.65 -3.10 17.63
N PRO A 314 17.97 -2.99 17.74
CA PRO A 314 18.68 -1.75 17.44
C PRO A 314 18.55 -1.45 15.94
N LEU A 315 19.04 -0.27 15.52
CA LEU A 315 19.07 0.10 14.11
C LEU A 315 19.91 -0.96 13.37
N ARG A 316 19.28 -1.84 12.60
CA ARG A 316 19.96 -2.88 11.83
C ARG A 316 20.07 -2.48 10.38
N ALA A 317 21.31 -2.50 9.86
CA ALA A 317 21.52 -2.76 8.44
C ALA A 317 20.94 -4.16 8.10
N ALA A 318 20.36 -4.28 6.91
CA ALA A 318 19.59 -5.46 6.45
C ALA A 318 20.44 -6.74 6.26
N THR A 319 21.26 -7.08 7.24
CA THR A 319 22.12 -8.27 7.20
C THR A 319 22.02 -9.00 8.53
N ASP A 320 21.06 -9.92 8.62
CA ASP A 320 21.19 -11.17 9.40
C ASP A 320 20.18 -12.20 8.86
#